data_c2384774b36a3d5233ab579bfda0196c
#
_entry.id   c2384774b36a3d5233ab579bfda0196c
#
_cell.length_a   1.000
_cell.length_b   1.000
_cell.length_c   1.000
_cell.angle_alpha   90.00
_cell.angle_beta   90.00
_cell.angle_gamma   90.00
#
_symmetry.space_group_name_H-M   'P 1'
#
loop_
_entity.id
_entity.type
_entity.pdbx_description
1 polymer ?
#
loop_
_entity_poly.entity_id
_entity_poly.type
_entity_poly.pdbx_seq_one_letter_code
_entity_poly.pdbx_strand_id
1 'polypeptide(L)'
;ITTRLVGSEMCIRDRQKAFADYLMEVMGLDRSHCGLGETEHPFTLEFNNKDVRITTNYDEHNVASSMYSVLHEGGHALYELGIRDDLQYTCLAGGVSMGVHESQSRFYENLIGRSRPFVEAIYPKVQEFFPQQLGGVSAEQFYRAVNKAQPSLIRTEADELTYCLHVMVRYEIEKQLIGGTLEAKDVPAVWAKLYKEYLGIEVPNDRDGCLQDSHWSGGAFGYFPSYALGSAYGAQMLRRMEQDVDVWGAAAKGDLTPITAWLREKVHQYGGLMEPADVVKNACGDFSAEDYIQYLTRKYTGLYGL
;
A
#
# COMPACT_ATOMS: atom_id res chain seq x y z
N ILE A 1 32.68 -22.26 -10.88
CA ILE A 1 31.92 -22.16 -9.59
C ILE A 1 31.33 -20.77 -9.46
N THR A 2 32.08 -19.71 -9.75
CA THR A 2 31.58 -18.32 -9.69
C THR A 2 30.48 -18.01 -10.70
N THR A 3 30.55 -18.57 -11.92
CA THR A 3 29.52 -18.40 -12.95
C THR A 3 28.19 -19.09 -12.63
N ARG A 4 28.18 -20.12 -11.79
CA ARG A 4 26.98 -20.84 -11.38
C ARG A 4 26.24 -20.13 -10.26
N LEU A 5 26.94 -19.43 -9.37
CA LEU A 5 26.36 -18.60 -8.30
C LEU A 5 25.76 -17.29 -8.88
N VAL A 6 26.50 -16.60 -9.75
CA VAL A 6 26.00 -15.40 -10.44
C VAL A 6 24.77 -15.72 -11.30
N GLY A 7 24.74 -16.88 -11.97
CA GLY A 7 23.59 -17.30 -12.76
C GLY A 7 22.34 -17.64 -11.91
N SER A 8 22.48 -18.11 -10.65
CA SER A 8 21.33 -18.38 -9.77
C SER A 8 20.74 -17.09 -9.18
N GLU A 9 21.57 -16.14 -8.78
CA GLU A 9 21.15 -14.85 -8.25
C GLU A 9 20.44 -14.03 -9.34
N MET A 10 21.03 -13.88 -10.51
CA MET A 10 20.39 -13.24 -11.66
C MET A 10 19.06 -13.91 -12.03
N CYS A 11 18.97 -15.24 -11.95
CA CYS A 11 17.74 -15.96 -12.25
C CYS A 11 16.58 -15.62 -11.30
N ILE A 12 16.85 -15.42 -10.00
CA ILE A 12 15.81 -15.04 -9.03
C ILE A 12 15.32 -13.61 -9.31
N ARG A 13 16.22 -12.67 -9.51
CA ARG A 13 15.85 -11.27 -9.85
C ARG A 13 15.11 -11.19 -11.18
N ASP A 14 15.55 -11.90 -12.20
CA ASP A 14 14.85 -11.93 -13.50
C ASP A 14 13.43 -12.49 -13.36
N ARG A 15 13.24 -13.51 -12.52
CA ARG A 15 11.91 -14.06 -12.22
C ARG A 15 11.04 -13.07 -11.47
N GLN A 16 11.57 -12.33 -10.49
CA GLN A 16 10.83 -11.29 -9.80
C GLN A 16 10.44 -10.15 -10.75
N LYS A 17 11.33 -9.78 -11.67
CA LYS A 17 11.03 -8.78 -12.71
C LYS A 17 9.91 -9.24 -13.63
N ALA A 18 9.98 -10.48 -14.14
CA ALA A 18 8.92 -11.03 -14.97
C ALA A 18 7.60 -11.19 -14.21
N PHE A 19 7.65 -11.50 -12.93
CA PHE A 19 6.47 -11.53 -12.07
C PHE A 19 5.89 -10.14 -11.82
N ALA A 20 6.73 -9.11 -11.69
CA ALA A 20 6.29 -7.72 -11.57
C ALA A 20 5.57 -7.26 -12.87
N ASP A 21 6.09 -7.62 -14.05
CA ASP A 21 5.42 -7.36 -15.32
C ASP A 21 4.05 -8.06 -15.40
N TYR A 22 3.94 -9.31 -14.94
CA TYR A 22 2.66 -10.01 -14.84
C TYR A 22 1.67 -9.31 -13.89
N LEU A 23 2.13 -8.81 -12.74
CA LEU A 23 1.26 -8.06 -11.82
C LEU A 23 0.76 -6.75 -12.42
N MET A 24 1.60 -6.04 -13.17
CA MET A 24 1.18 -4.84 -13.90
C MET A 24 0.10 -5.17 -14.93
N GLU A 25 0.21 -6.30 -15.63
CA GLU A 25 -0.82 -6.79 -16.57
C GLU A 25 -2.14 -7.09 -15.83
N VAL A 26 -2.08 -7.80 -14.68
CA VAL A 26 -3.25 -8.08 -13.84
C VAL A 26 -3.94 -6.81 -13.35
N MET A 27 -3.16 -5.77 -13.01
CA MET A 27 -3.68 -4.46 -12.63
C MET A 27 -4.27 -3.66 -13.81
N GLY A 28 -3.99 -4.06 -15.05
CA GLY A 28 -4.38 -3.32 -16.24
C GLY A 28 -3.49 -2.08 -16.50
N LEU A 29 -2.27 -2.07 -15.99
CA LEU A 29 -1.28 -1.03 -16.24
C LEU A 29 -0.70 -1.17 -17.65
N ASP A 30 -1.03 -0.23 -18.54
CA ASP A 30 -0.51 -0.20 -19.90
C ASP A 30 0.98 0.19 -19.90
N ARG A 31 1.82 -0.74 -20.32
CA ARG A 31 3.28 -0.55 -20.41
C ARG A 31 3.70 0.56 -21.38
N SER A 32 2.83 1.00 -22.27
CA SER A 32 3.08 2.16 -23.12
C SER A 32 2.94 3.50 -22.39
N HIS A 33 2.24 3.50 -21.26
CA HIS A 33 1.99 4.67 -20.41
C HIS A 33 2.55 4.54 -18.99
N CYS A 34 2.93 3.33 -18.57
CA CYS A 34 3.47 3.07 -17.24
C CYS A 34 4.82 2.34 -17.30
N GLY A 35 5.90 3.04 -16.95
CA GLY A 35 7.24 2.47 -16.82
C GLY A 35 7.44 1.73 -15.50
N LEU A 36 8.28 0.69 -15.48
CA LEU A 36 8.74 0.01 -14.26
C LEU A 36 10.26 0.10 -14.17
N GLY A 37 10.76 0.61 -13.05
CA GLY A 37 12.17 0.70 -12.70
C GLY A 37 12.50 -0.03 -11.40
N GLU A 38 13.77 -0.04 -11.03
CA GLU A 38 14.26 -0.60 -9.77
C GLU A 38 14.93 0.49 -8.93
N THR A 39 14.58 0.57 -7.62
CA THR A 39 15.17 1.51 -6.66
C THR A 39 15.24 0.88 -5.28
N GLU A 40 16.08 1.42 -4.41
CA GLU A 40 16.17 0.99 -3.01
C GLU A 40 14.85 1.22 -2.26
N HIS A 41 14.23 2.39 -2.46
CA HIS A 41 12.92 2.72 -1.92
C HIS A 41 11.93 2.92 -3.07
N PRO A 42 10.94 2.03 -3.23
CA PRO A 42 9.90 2.16 -4.26
C PRO A 42 9.17 3.51 -4.19
N PHE A 43 8.82 4.03 -5.34
CA PHE A 43 8.02 5.26 -5.48
C PHE A 43 7.32 5.32 -6.83
N THR A 44 6.35 6.19 -6.94
CA THR A 44 5.65 6.54 -8.17
C THR A 44 5.98 7.98 -8.56
N LEU A 45 6.21 8.22 -9.84
CA LEU A 45 6.45 9.53 -10.43
C LEU A 45 5.55 9.70 -11.66
N GLU A 46 4.84 10.81 -11.73
CA GLU A 46 3.98 11.18 -12.86
C GLU A 46 4.53 12.37 -13.61
N PHE A 47 4.42 12.36 -14.93
CA PHE A 47 4.64 13.52 -15.81
C PHE A 47 3.33 14.00 -16.42
N ASN A 48 2.45 13.08 -16.71
CA ASN A 48 1.07 13.30 -17.15
C ASN A 48 0.35 11.93 -17.16
N ASN A 49 -0.95 11.92 -17.48
CA ASN A 49 -1.76 10.68 -17.50
C ASN A 49 -1.41 9.70 -18.66
N LYS A 50 -0.28 9.89 -19.35
CA LYS A 50 0.26 8.98 -20.37
C LYS A 50 1.75 8.67 -20.16
N ASP A 51 2.35 9.19 -19.10
CA ASP A 51 3.72 8.88 -18.67
C ASP A 51 3.76 8.88 -17.15
N VAL A 52 3.51 7.73 -16.57
CA VAL A 52 3.67 7.44 -15.14
C VAL A 52 4.75 6.37 -14.98
N ARG A 53 5.57 6.48 -13.94
CA ARG A 53 6.67 5.55 -13.70
C ARG A 53 6.65 5.07 -12.28
N ILE A 54 6.59 3.76 -12.11
CA ILE A 54 6.67 3.11 -10.80
C ILE A 54 8.04 2.45 -10.63
N THR A 55 8.45 2.27 -9.40
CA THR A 55 9.66 1.53 -9.08
C THR A 55 9.37 0.45 -8.06
N THR A 56 10.21 -0.57 -8.04
CA THR A 56 10.15 -1.65 -7.05
C THR A 56 11.56 -1.99 -6.58
N ASN A 57 11.67 -2.84 -5.54
CA ASN A 57 12.93 -3.41 -5.07
C ASN A 57 12.82 -4.93 -5.11
N TYR A 58 13.89 -5.59 -5.58
CA TYR A 58 13.93 -7.05 -5.65
C TYR A 58 14.83 -7.61 -4.54
N ASP A 59 14.21 -8.22 -3.53
CA ASP A 59 14.89 -8.96 -2.47
C ASP A 59 14.88 -10.45 -2.81
N GLU A 60 16.06 -11.08 -2.88
CA GLU A 60 16.21 -12.49 -3.22
C GLU A 60 15.59 -13.45 -2.21
N HIS A 61 15.36 -12.98 -0.99
CA HIS A 61 14.78 -13.75 0.11
C HIS A 61 13.31 -13.43 0.39
N ASN A 62 12.77 -12.37 -0.24
CA ASN A 62 11.41 -11.89 0.06
C ASN A 62 10.67 -11.42 -1.20
N VAL A 63 10.08 -12.36 -1.93
CA VAL A 63 9.25 -12.05 -3.11
C VAL A 63 8.03 -11.16 -2.77
N ALA A 64 7.51 -11.27 -1.56
CA ALA A 64 6.35 -10.47 -1.14
C ALA A 64 6.68 -8.97 -1.10
N SER A 65 7.94 -8.60 -0.82
CA SER A 65 8.38 -7.20 -0.84
C SER A 65 8.15 -6.57 -2.23
N SER A 66 8.72 -7.16 -3.28
CA SER A 66 8.54 -6.64 -4.65
C SER A 66 7.09 -6.74 -5.12
N MET A 67 6.40 -7.84 -4.81
CA MET A 67 5.01 -8.07 -5.18
C MET A 67 4.09 -6.96 -4.65
N TYR A 68 4.13 -6.71 -3.34
CA TYR A 68 3.26 -5.70 -2.73
C TYR A 68 3.70 -4.28 -3.04
N SER A 69 4.99 -4.05 -3.27
CA SER A 69 5.48 -2.78 -3.80
C SER A 69 4.90 -2.46 -5.17
N VAL A 70 4.87 -3.43 -6.11
CA VAL A 70 4.26 -3.22 -7.43
C VAL A 70 2.76 -2.96 -7.33
N LEU A 71 2.04 -3.65 -6.44
CA LEU A 71 0.61 -3.40 -6.22
C LEU A 71 0.36 -2.02 -5.61
N HIS A 72 1.20 -1.60 -4.67
CA HIS A 72 1.14 -0.29 -4.02
C HIS A 72 1.39 0.85 -5.02
N GLU A 73 2.56 0.83 -5.65
CA GLU A 73 2.95 1.86 -6.62
C GLU A 73 2.05 1.84 -7.85
N GLY A 74 1.58 0.65 -8.25
CA GLY A 74 0.59 0.50 -9.29
C GLY A 74 -0.76 1.14 -8.97
N GLY A 75 -1.17 1.12 -7.69
CA GLY A 75 -2.37 1.84 -7.22
C GLY A 75 -2.23 3.36 -7.38
N HIS A 76 -1.09 3.91 -7.01
CA HIS A 76 -0.75 5.31 -7.26
C HIS A 76 -0.76 5.64 -8.76
N ALA A 77 -0.14 4.75 -9.58
CA ALA A 77 -0.09 4.94 -11.02
C ALA A 77 -1.47 4.91 -11.68
N LEU A 78 -2.36 4.01 -11.27
CA LEU A 78 -3.73 3.95 -11.80
C LEU A 78 -4.52 5.22 -11.48
N TYR A 79 -4.25 5.85 -10.33
CA TYR A 79 -4.85 7.13 -10.00
C TYR A 79 -4.43 8.21 -11.02
N GLU A 80 -3.14 8.40 -11.22
CA GLU A 80 -2.61 9.42 -12.13
C GLU A 80 -3.00 9.17 -13.60
N LEU A 81 -2.92 7.90 -14.06
CA LEU A 81 -3.36 7.49 -15.39
C LEU A 81 -4.88 7.67 -15.59
N GLY A 82 -5.66 7.68 -14.51
CA GLY A 82 -7.12 7.82 -14.52
C GLY A 82 -7.61 9.26 -14.61
N ILE A 83 -6.75 10.26 -14.41
CA ILE A 83 -7.11 11.69 -14.46
C ILE A 83 -7.50 12.09 -15.90
N ARG A 84 -8.54 12.90 -16.05
CA ARG A 84 -9.07 13.33 -17.36
C ARG A 84 -8.03 14.10 -18.17
N ASP A 85 -8.10 13.93 -19.49
CA ASP A 85 -7.21 14.59 -20.46
C ASP A 85 -7.31 16.13 -20.43
N ASP A 86 -8.50 16.67 -20.17
CA ASP A 86 -8.74 18.12 -20.12
C ASP A 86 -8.13 18.82 -18.90
N LEU A 87 -7.71 18.08 -17.89
CA LEU A 87 -6.99 18.60 -16.73
C LEU A 87 -5.46 18.61 -16.92
N GLN A 88 -4.95 17.86 -17.90
CA GLN A 88 -3.51 17.72 -18.09
C GLN A 88 -2.84 19.05 -18.37
N TYR A 89 -1.61 19.21 -17.86
CA TYR A 89 -0.82 20.44 -17.95
C TYR A 89 -1.44 21.65 -17.24
N THR A 90 -2.38 21.42 -16.32
CA THR A 90 -2.90 22.43 -15.39
C THR A 90 -2.50 22.10 -13.96
N CYS A 91 -2.71 23.02 -13.02
CA CYS A 91 -2.50 22.77 -11.60
C CYS A 91 -3.49 21.76 -11.00
N LEU A 92 -4.45 21.27 -11.76
CA LEU A 92 -5.45 20.28 -11.36
C LEU A 92 -5.15 18.86 -11.86
N ALA A 93 -4.03 18.68 -12.56
CA ALA A 93 -3.67 17.42 -13.22
C ALA A 93 -3.17 16.33 -12.27
N GLY A 94 -2.87 16.62 -11.01
CA GLY A 94 -2.39 15.64 -10.03
C GLY A 94 -3.49 15.11 -9.12
N GLY A 95 -3.22 14.05 -8.39
CA GLY A 95 -4.08 13.53 -7.34
C GLY A 95 -4.34 14.57 -6.24
N VAL A 96 -5.59 14.64 -5.74
CA VAL A 96 -6.09 15.77 -4.93
C VAL A 96 -5.40 15.91 -3.58
N SER A 97 -4.95 14.83 -2.97
CA SER A 97 -4.20 14.83 -1.70
C SER A 97 -3.44 13.54 -1.48
N MET A 98 -2.45 13.59 -0.59
CA MET A 98 -1.70 12.38 -0.23
C MET A 98 -2.57 11.33 0.46
N GLY A 99 -3.60 11.72 1.23
CA GLY A 99 -4.54 10.78 1.83
C GLY A 99 -5.42 10.05 0.81
N VAL A 100 -5.93 10.75 -0.22
CA VAL A 100 -6.66 10.11 -1.32
C VAL A 100 -5.73 9.28 -2.19
N HIS A 101 -4.50 9.76 -2.44
CA HIS A 101 -3.48 9.04 -3.19
C HIS A 101 -3.09 7.72 -2.51
N GLU A 102 -2.82 7.77 -1.21
CA GLU A 102 -2.52 6.58 -0.41
C GLU A 102 -3.73 5.63 -0.30
N SER A 103 -4.94 6.15 -0.42
CA SER A 103 -6.11 5.27 -0.47
C SER A 103 -6.11 4.35 -1.70
N GLN A 104 -5.57 4.80 -2.82
CA GLN A 104 -5.47 4.01 -4.04
C GLN A 104 -4.36 2.95 -3.92
N SER A 105 -3.18 3.32 -3.42
CA SER A 105 -2.09 2.36 -3.19
C SER A 105 -2.49 1.28 -2.19
N ARG A 106 -3.03 1.67 -1.03
CA ARG A 106 -3.49 0.72 0.00
C ARG A 106 -4.67 -0.11 -0.45
N PHE A 107 -5.52 0.41 -1.34
CA PHE A 107 -6.62 -0.35 -1.92
C PHE A 107 -6.08 -1.56 -2.68
N TYR A 108 -5.15 -1.36 -3.60
CA TYR A 108 -4.58 -2.45 -4.40
C TYR A 108 -3.62 -3.33 -3.61
N GLU A 109 -2.79 -2.76 -2.72
CA GLU A 109 -1.86 -3.52 -1.90
C GLU A 109 -2.58 -4.39 -0.86
N ASN A 110 -3.40 -3.78 -0.01
CA ASN A 110 -3.93 -4.43 1.18
C ASN A 110 -5.33 -5.00 0.99
N LEU A 111 -6.26 -4.18 0.47
CA LEU A 111 -7.67 -4.58 0.44
C LEU A 111 -7.91 -5.64 -0.64
N ILE A 112 -7.31 -5.47 -1.82
CA ILE A 112 -7.39 -6.44 -2.92
C ILE A 112 -6.21 -7.42 -2.88
N GLY A 113 -4.98 -6.93 -2.92
CA GLY A 113 -3.76 -7.72 -3.09
C GLY A 113 -3.51 -8.75 -1.98
N ARG A 114 -3.94 -8.45 -0.75
CA ARG A 114 -3.85 -9.37 0.40
C ARG A 114 -5.16 -10.10 0.67
N SER A 115 -6.19 -9.94 -0.18
CA SER A 115 -7.44 -10.67 -0.05
C SER A 115 -7.26 -12.15 -0.44
N ARG A 116 -8.05 -13.03 0.18
CA ARG A 116 -8.01 -14.46 -0.15
C ARG A 116 -8.34 -14.72 -1.62
N PRO A 117 -9.42 -14.16 -2.21
CA PRO A 117 -9.75 -14.41 -3.62
C PRO A 117 -8.62 -14.03 -4.58
N PHE A 118 -7.98 -12.88 -4.36
CA PHE A 118 -6.88 -12.43 -5.22
C PHE A 118 -5.63 -13.28 -5.05
N VAL A 119 -5.22 -13.57 -3.80
CA VAL A 119 -4.07 -14.43 -3.53
C VAL A 119 -4.25 -15.80 -4.17
N GLU A 120 -5.41 -16.43 -4.02
CA GLU A 120 -5.71 -17.73 -4.63
C GLU A 120 -5.67 -17.67 -6.16
N ALA A 121 -6.14 -16.58 -6.76
CA ALA A 121 -6.12 -16.39 -8.21
C ALA A 121 -4.70 -16.28 -8.80
N ILE A 122 -3.81 -15.52 -8.16
CA ILE A 122 -2.44 -15.31 -8.66
C ILE A 122 -1.46 -16.42 -8.23
N TYR A 123 -1.79 -17.20 -7.20
CA TYR A 123 -0.86 -18.14 -6.59
C TYR A 123 -0.29 -19.20 -7.56
N PRO A 124 -1.05 -19.74 -8.52
CA PRO A 124 -0.47 -20.63 -9.55
C PRO A 124 0.68 -19.98 -10.32
N LYS A 125 0.57 -18.69 -10.61
CA LYS A 125 1.66 -17.93 -11.25
C LYS A 125 2.83 -17.69 -10.31
N VAL A 126 2.58 -17.39 -9.04
CA VAL A 126 3.63 -17.30 -8.02
C VAL A 126 4.45 -18.59 -7.98
N GLN A 127 3.79 -19.76 -7.95
CA GLN A 127 4.47 -21.07 -7.98
C GLN A 127 5.22 -21.33 -9.30
N GLU A 128 4.67 -20.91 -10.45
CA GLU A 128 5.33 -21.03 -11.75
C GLU A 128 6.64 -20.23 -11.80
N PHE A 129 6.65 -19.01 -11.27
CA PHE A 129 7.84 -18.16 -11.20
C PHE A 129 8.83 -18.63 -10.13
N PHE A 130 8.37 -19.17 -9.00
CA PHE A 130 9.21 -19.54 -7.85
C PHE A 130 9.04 -21.01 -7.42
N PRO A 131 9.20 -21.98 -8.34
CA PRO A 131 8.87 -23.38 -8.07
C PRO A 131 9.77 -24.03 -7.01
N GLN A 132 11.01 -23.59 -6.87
CA GLN A 132 11.95 -24.13 -5.88
C GLN A 132 11.65 -23.65 -4.47
N GLN A 133 11.19 -22.40 -4.33
CA GLN A 133 10.90 -21.75 -3.05
C GLN A 133 9.48 -22.07 -2.56
N LEU A 134 8.51 -22.12 -3.47
CA LEU A 134 7.08 -22.16 -3.15
C LEU A 134 6.36 -23.41 -3.66
N GLY A 135 7.05 -24.32 -4.35
CA GLY A 135 6.43 -25.55 -4.89
C GLY A 135 5.79 -26.46 -3.84
N GLY A 136 6.29 -26.44 -2.60
CA GLY A 136 5.74 -27.19 -1.47
C GLY A 136 4.79 -26.39 -0.56
N VAL A 137 4.52 -25.12 -0.90
CA VAL A 137 3.66 -24.22 -0.11
C VAL A 137 2.27 -24.17 -0.74
N SER A 138 1.20 -24.30 0.05
CA SER A 138 -0.15 -24.14 -0.46
C SER A 138 -0.56 -22.66 -0.56
N ALA A 139 -1.60 -22.35 -1.36
CA ALA A 139 -2.18 -21.00 -1.44
C ALA A 139 -2.65 -20.49 -0.06
N GLU A 140 -3.22 -21.39 0.77
CA GLU A 140 -3.63 -21.07 2.14
C GLU A 140 -2.44 -20.69 3.03
N GLN A 141 -1.34 -21.45 2.95
CA GLN A 141 -0.12 -21.13 3.71
C GLN A 141 0.48 -19.80 3.26
N PHE A 142 0.50 -19.53 1.94
CA PHE A 142 0.95 -18.26 1.40
C PHE A 142 0.05 -17.10 1.85
N TYR A 143 -1.28 -17.26 1.74
CA TYR A 143 -2.26 -16.28 2.20
C TYR A 143 -2.06 -15.94 3.68
N ARG A 144 -1.89 -16.95 4.55
CA ARG A 144 -1.62 -16.74 5.97
C ARG A 144 -0.29 -16.03 6.23
N ALA A 145 0.76 -16.37 5.47
CA ALA A 145 2.06 -15.76 5.62
C ALA A 145 2.05 -14.26 5.28
N VAL A 146 1.43 -13.89 4.16
CA VAL A 146 1.38 -12.47 3.72
C VAL A 146 0.39 -11.60 4.51
N ASN A 147 -0.47 -12.23 5.32
CA ASN A 147 -1.41 -11.53 6.22
C ASN A 147 -1.08 -11.75 7.70
N LYS A 148 0.13 -12.24 8.01
CA LYS A 148 0.53 -12.40 9.42
C LYS A 148 0.51 -11.05 10.13
N ALA A 149 -0.22 -10.97 11.25
CA ALA A 149 -0.23 -9.79 12.11
C ALA A 149 0.65 -10.02 13.34
N GLN A 150 1.56 -9.08 13.57
CA GLN A 150 2.50 -9.13 14.70
C GLN A 150 3.03 -7.73 14.98
N PRO A 151 2.94 -7.20 16.22
CA PRO A 151 3.58 -5.94 16.56
C PRO A 151 5.06 -5.94 16.19
N SER A 152 5.52 -4.87 15.56
CA SER A 152 6.88 -4.71 15.09
C SER A 152 7.41 -3.30 15.39
N LEU A 153 8.73 -3.09 15.28
CA LEU A 153 9.36 -1.79 15.56
C LEU A 153 9.24 -0.84 14.37
N ILE A 154 9.39 -1.34 13.16
CA ILE A 154 9.55 -0.52 11.95
C ILE A 154 8.23 -0.34 11.24
N ARG A 155 7.78 0.91 11.09
CA ARG A 155 6.49 1.25 10.47
C ARG A 155 6.37 0.72 9.04
N THR A 156 7.40 0.87 8.23
CA THR A 156 7.37 0.46 6.81
C THR A 156 7.28 -1.06 6.63
N GLU A 157 7.62 -1.84 7.66
CA GLU A 157 7.53 -3.29 7.71
C GLU A 157 6.30 -3.80 8.48
N ALA A 158 5.50 -2.87 9.04
CA ALA A 158 4.34 -3.22 9.84
C ALA A 158 3.25 -3.87 8.99
N ASP A 159 2.59 -4.86 9.59
CA ASP A 159 1.42 -5.50 8.99
C ASP A 159 0.20 -4.58 8.93
N GLU A 160 -0.79 -4.94 8.13
CA GLU A 160 -1.98 -4.13 7.90
C GLU A 160 -2.77 -3.83 9.20
N LEU A 161 -2.84 -4.79 10.14
CA LEU A 161 -3.60 -4.64 11.37
C LEU A 161 -2.97 -3.61 12.31
N THR A 162 -1.63 -3.63 12.43
CA THR A 162 -0.91 -2.77 13.37
C THR A 162 -0.43 -1.46 12.76
N TYR A 163 -0.46 -1.33 11.43
CA TYR A 163 0.10 -0.18 10.72
C TYR A 163 -0.42 1.19 11.21
N CYS A 164 -1.74 1.32 11.37
CA CYS A 164 -2.31 2.59 11.82
C CYS A 164 -1.90 2.96 13.25
N LEU A 165 -1.55 2.00 14.11
CA LEU A 165 -1.03 2.28 15.45
C LEU A 165 0.33 3.00 15.37
N HIS A 166 1.18 2.61 14.42
CA HIS A 166 2.44 3.32 14.15
C HIS A 166 2.20 4.77 13.72
N VAL A 167 1.20 5.01 12.89
CA VAL A 167 0.82 6.37 12.46
C VAL A 167 0.29 7.18 13.65
N MET A 168 -0.56 6.58 14.48
CA MET A 168 -1.11 7.24 15.68
C MET A 168 -0.02 7.68 16.66
N VAL A 169 1.01 6.87 16.90
CA VAL A 169 2.17 7.27 17.72
C VAL A 169 2.78 8.58 17.20
N ARG A 170 3.02 8.66 15.91
CA ARG A 170 3.62 9.85 15.28
C ARG A 170 2.70 11.06 15.36
N TYR A 171 1.43 10.87 15.13
CA TYR A 171 0.42 11.93 15.22
C TYR A 171 0.32 12.51 16.63
N GLU A 172 0.32 11.66 17.68
CA GLU A 172 0.31 12.12 19.08
C GLU A 172 1.56 12.93 19.42
N ILE A 173 2.72 12.56 18.88
CA ILE A 173 3.98 13.30 19.09
C ILE A 173 3.95 14.62 18.31
N GLU A 174 3.52 14.61 17.04
CA GLU A 174 3.43 15.84 16.22
C GLU A 174 2.52 16.89 16.85
N LYS A 175 1.37 16.48 17.39
CA LYS A 175 0.47 17.42 18.12
C LYS A 175 1.19 18.11 19.27
N GLN A 176 1.98 17.37 20.03
CA GLN A 176 2.72 17.91 21.19
C GLN A 176 3.88 18.81 20.75
N LEU A 177 4.63 18.42 19.71
CA LEU A 177 5.73 19.22 19.17
C LEU A 177 5.22 20.56 18.62
N ILE A 178 4.22 20.53 17.75
CA ILE A 178 3.64 21.75 17.13
C ILE A 178 2.89 22.59 18.18
N GLY A 179 2.24 21.96 19.15
CA GLY A 179 1.58 22.63 20.25
C GLY A 179 2.55 23.21 21.31
N GLY A 180 3.86 22.96 21.18
CA GLY A 180 4.89 23.47 22.11
C GLY A 180 4.87 22.84 23.50
N THR A 181 4.23 21.66 23.66
CA THR A 181 4.15 20.95 24.95
C THR A 181 5.18 19.82 25.09
N LEU A 182 5.91 19.52 24.01
CA LEU A 182 7.00 18.54 23.96
C LEU A 182 8.24 19.19 23.35
N GLU A 183 9.38 19.06 24.01
CA GLU A 183 10.67 19.45 23.43
C GLU A 183 11.28 18.29 22.64
N ALA A 184 12.04 18.60 21.59
CA ALA A 184 12.67 17.58 20.74
C ALA A 184 13.54 16.58 21.49
N LYS A 185 14.23 17.01 22.55
CA LYS A 185 15.07 16.13 23.40
C LYS A 185 14.28 15.04 24.12
N ASP A 186 12.98 15.26 24.36
CA ASP A 186 12.10 14.36 25.12
C ASP A 186 11.31 13.41 24.20
N VAL A 187 11.40 13.59 22.87
CA VAL A 187 10.72 12.73 21.87
C VAL A 187 11.05 11.24 22.06
N PRO A 188 12.31 10.80 22.27
CA PRO A 188 12.61 9.39 22.44
C PRO A 188 11.84 8.74 23.61
N ALA A 189 11.69 9.42 24.71
CA ALA A 189 10.98 8.92 25.89
C ALA A 189 9.47 8.80 25.64
N VAL A 190 8.86 9.82 24.99
CA VAL A 190 7.44 9.81 24.65
C VAL A 190 7.16 8.74 23.58
N TRP A 191 8.05 8.59 22.60
CA TRP A 191 7.98 7.52 21.60
C TRP A 191 7.95 6.13 22.22
N ALA A 192 8.93 5.82 23.08
CA ALA A 192 9.01 4.54 23.77
C ALA A 192 7.75 4.24 24.61
N LYS A 193 7.22 5.27 25.30
CA LYS A 193 5.97 5.15 26.06
C LYS A 193 4.78 4.79 25.16
N LEU A 194 4.61 5.52 24.05
CA LEU A 194 3.48 5.29 23.13
C LEU A 194 3.59 3.94 22.40
N TYR A 195 4.80 3.50 22.05
CA TYR A 195 5.01 2.16 21.47
C TYR A 195 4.62 1.06 22.45
N LYS A 196 4.98 1.23 23.74
CA LYS A 196 4.55 0.28 24.77
C LYS A 196 3.04 0.26 24.95
N GLU A 197 2.42 1.43 24.93
CA GLU A 197 0.97 1.59 25.13
C GLU A 197 0.17 1.03 23.94
N TYR A 198 0.55 1.35 22.69
CA TYR A 198 -0.23 1.01 21.50
C TYR A 198 0.13 -0.34 20.87
N LEU A 199 1.42 -0.70 20.92
CA LEU A 199 1.93 -1.91 20.26
C LEU A 199 2.38 -2.99 21.26
N GLY A 200 2.50 -2.65 22.54
CA GLY A 200 2.92 -3.60 23.58
C GLY A 200 4.41 -3.95 23.55
N ILE A 201 5.23 -3.26 22.75
CA ILE A 201 6.66 -3.56 22.56
C ILE A 201 7.58 -2.49 23.15
N GLU A 202 8.79 -2.92 23.50
CA GLU A 202 9.85 -2.01 24.00
C GLU A 202 10.71 -1.53 22.83
N VAL A 203 11.08 -0.26 22.83
CA VAL A 203 11.96 0.34 21.84
C VAL A 203 13.41 0.28 22.36
N PRO A 204 14.31 -0.45 21.68
CA PRO A 204 15.65 -0.72 22.20
C PRO A 204 16.62 0.46 22.04
N ASN A 205 16.39 1.33 21.06
CA ASN A 205 17.25 2.48 20.74
C ASN A 205 16.51 3.47 19.83
N ASP A 206 17.08 4.66 19.63
CA ASP A 206 16.45 5.71 18.82
C ASP A 206 16.46 5.43 17.31
N ARG A 207 17.40 4.64 16.82
CA ARG A 207 17.47 4.24 15.40
C ARG A 207 16.24 3.44 15.00
N ASP A 208 15.88 2.45 15.82
CA ASP A 208 14.71 1.60 15.60
C ASP A 208 13.44 2.25 16.22
N GLY A 209 13.59 3.40 16.84
CA GLY A 209 12.57 4.25 17.42
C GLY A 209 12.27 5.50 16.60
N CYS A 210 12.41 6.66 17.23
CA CYS A 210 11.98 7.94 16.66
C CYS A 210 12.80 8.42 15.44
N LEU A 211 13.93 7.80 15.14
CA LEU A 211 14.77 8.13 13.98
C LEU A 211 14.57 7.21 12.77
N GLN A 212 13.61 6.30 12.83
CA GLN A 212 13.37 5.36 11.73
C GLN A 212 12.75 5.99 10.47
N ASP A 213 12.11 7.14 10.58
CA ASP A 213 11.48 7.87 9.47
C ASP A 213 12.22 9.17 9.17
N SER A 214 12.30 9.55 7.89
CA SER A 214 12.96 10.78 7.44
C SER A 214 12.02 12.00 7.39
N HIS A 215 10.73 11.84 7.67
CA HIS A 215 9.70 12.87 7.52
C HIS A 215 10.03 14.14 8.32
N TRP A 216 10.29 14.02 9.62
CA TRP A 216 10.56 15.16 10.48
C TRP A 216 11.88 15.85 10.15
N SER A 217 12.93 15.10 9.80
CA SER A 217 14.20 15.68 9.36
C SER A 217 14.08 16.44 8.03
N GLY A 218 13.12 16.05 7.19
CA GLY A 218 12.75 16.75 5.96
C GLY A 218 11.72 17.88 6.15
N GLY A 219 11.25 18.12 7.39
CA GLY A 219 10.25 19.15 7.70
C GLY A 219 8.80 18.75 7.40
N ALA A 220 8.53 17.49 7.08
CA ALA A 220 7.21 16.99 6.74
C ALA A 220 6.37 16.67 7.99
N PHE A 221 5.99 17.69 8.75
CA PHE A 221 5.04 17.57 9.85
C PHE A 221 3.61 17.56 9.34
N GLY A 222 2.72 16.76 9.98
CA GLY A 222 1.33 16.59 9.57
C GLY A 222 1.13 15.64 8.40
N TYR A 223 2.18 14.99 7.90
CA TYR A 223 2.12 14.06 6.78
C TYR A 223 1.63 12.66 7.17
N PHE A 224 2.06 12.13 8.31
CA PHE A 224 1.76 10.77 8.77
C PHE A 224 0.26 10.40 8.78
N PRO A 225 -0.67 11.30 9.15
CA PRO A 225 -2.10 11.00 9.09
C PRO A 225 -2.59 10.55 7.72
N SER A 226 -1.96 10.99 6.62
CA SER A 226 -2.31 10.59 5.25
C SER A 226 -2.29 9.07 5.06
N TYR A 227 -1.36 8.37 5.69
CA TYR A 227 -1.25 6.92 5.62
C TYR A 227 -2.44 6.18 6.27
N ALA A 228 -2.88 6.63 7.45
CA ALA A 228 -4.03 6.04 8.13
C ALA A 228 -5.35 6.41 7.45
N LEU A 229 -5.48 7.68 7.02
CA LEU A 229 -6.64 8.15 6.25
C LEU A 229 -6.75 7.40 4.94
N GLY A 230 -5.63 7.16 4.25
CA GLY A 230 -5.60 6.36 3.03
C GLY A 230 -6.20 4.97 3.23
N SER A 231 -5.77 4.26 4.28
CA SER A 231 -6.33 2.94 4.62
C SER A 231 -7.83 3.00 4.92
N ALA A 232 -8.28 4.01 5.68
CA ALA A 232 -9.67 4.17 6.05
C ALA A 232 -10.56 4.56 4.85
N TYR A 233 -10.11 5.49 4.00
CA TYR A 233 -10.79 5.86 2.76
C TYR A 233 -10.91 4.66 1.81
N GLY A 234 -9.83 3.89 1.63
CA GLY A 234 -9.83 2.69 0.82
C GLY A 234 -10.88 1.68 1.27
N ALA A 235 -10.97 1.40 2.58
CA ALA A 235 -11.95 0.46 3.13
C ALA A 235 -13.40 0.96 2.96
N GLN A 236 -13.65 2.26 3.12
CA GLN A 236 -14.96 2.84 2.89
C GLN A 236 -15.35 2.78 1.40
N MET A 237 -14.39 3.06 0.50
CA MET A 237 -14.59 2.89 -0.95
C MET A 237 -14.88 1.43 -1.31
N LEU A 238 -14.16 0.46 -0.73
CA LEU A 238 -14.39 -0.97 -0.93
C LEU A 238 -15.82 -1.35 -0.54
N ARG A 239 -16.27 -0.96 0.65
CA ARG A 239 -17.62 -1.24 1.11
C ARG A 239 -18.70 -0.67 0.17
N ARG A 240 -18.47 0.52 -0.39
CA ARG A 240 -19.40 1.10 -1.36
C ARG A 240 -19.31 0.38 -2.69
N MET A 241 -18.11 0.07 -3.16
CA MET A 241 -17.88 -0.65 -4.41
C MET A 241 -18.54 -2.03 -4.43
N GLU A 242 -18.54 -2.76 -3.31
CA GLU A 242 -19.22 -4.06 -3.16
C GLU A 242 -20.72 -4.02 -3.49
N GLN A 243 -21.34 -2.83 -3.45
CA GLN A 243 -22.76 -2.66 -3.82
C GLN A 243 -22.96 -2.45 -5.33
N ASP A 244 -21.93 -2.00 -6.02
CA ASP A 244 -21.98 -1.62 -7.44
C ASP A 244 -21.31 -2.67 -8.35
N VAL A 245 -20.30 -3.40 -7.83
CA VAL A 245 -19.43 -4.32 -8.58
C VAL A 245 -19.23 -5.61 -7.80
N ASP A 246 -19.15 -6.73 -8.50
CA ASP A 246 -18.70 -8.01 -7.93
C ASP A 246 -17.17 -7.99 -7.74
N VAL A 247 -16.74 -7.28 -6.69
CA VAL A 247 -15.31 -7.07 -6.36
C VAL A 247 -14.58 -8.41 -6.17
N TRP A 248 -15.19 -9.31 -5.41
CA TRP A 248 -14.54 -10.57 -5.05
C TRP A 248 -14.51 -11.57 -6.19
N GLY A 249 -15.55 -11.56 -7.04
CA GLY A 249 -15.54 -12.34 -8.28
C GLY A 249 -14.52 -11.84 -9.30
N ALA A 250 -14.29 -10.53 -9.38
CA ALA A 250 -13.22 -9.91 -10.17
C ALA A 250 -11.83 -10.29 -9.63
N ALA A 251 -11.61 -10.13 -8.33
CA ALA A 251 -10.37 -10.51 -7.67
C ALA A 251 -10.05 -12.01 -7.83
N ALA A 252 -11.05 -12.89 -7.70
CA ALA A 252 -10.89 -14.35 -7.87
C ALA A 252 -10.54 -14.77 -9.30
N LYS A 253 -10.81 -13.93 -10.28
CA LYS A 253 -10.41 -14.14 -11.69
C LYS A 253 -9.07 -13.51 -12.05
N GLY A 254 -8.47 -12.70 -11.13
CA GLY A 254 -7.30 -11.89 -11.41
C GLY A 254 -7.60 -10.79 -12.46
N ASP A 255 -8.86 -10.37 -12.59
CA ASP A 255 -9.29 -9.28 -13.49
C ASP A 255 -9.74 -8.08 -12.64
N LEU A 256 -8.86 -7.11 -12.48
CA LEU A 256 -9.12 -5.91 -11.68
C LEU A 256 -9.76 -4.76 -12.50
N THR A 257 -10.05 -4.99 -13.79
CA THR A 257 -10.65 -3.99 -14.69
C THR A 257 -11.94 -3.37 -14.14
N PRO A 258 -12.93 -4.14 -13.62
CA PRO A 258 -14.15 -3.55 -13.08
C PRO A 258 -13.91 -2.68 -11.85
N ILE A 259 -12.94 -3.05 -11.01
CA ILE A 259 -12.52 -2.31 -9.82
C ILE A 259 -11.89 -0.98 -10.24
N THR A 260 -10.93 -1.04 -11.16
CA THR A 260 -10.25 0.16 -11.70
C THR A 260 -11.23 1.09 -12.40
N ALA A 261 -12.19 0.56 -13.15
CA ALA A 261 -13.23 1.35 -13.82
C ALA A 261 -14.08 2.13 -12.80
N TRP A 262 -14.50 1.48 -11.71
CA TRP A 262 -15.25 2.14 -10.64
C TRP A 262 -14.43 3.25 -9.96
N LEU A 263 -13.17 2.97 -9.60
CA LEU A 263 -12.27 3.96 -9.00
C LEU A 263 -12.02 5.14 -9.95
N ARG A 264 -11.83 4.87 -11.23
CA ARG A 264 -11.67 5.92 -12.25
C ARG A 264 -12.90 6.81 -12.34
N GLU A 265 -14.09 6.23 -12.36
CA GLU A 265 -15.35 6.99 -12.41
C GLU A 265 -15.59 7.81 -11.14
N LYS A 266 -15.34 7.23 -9.97
CA LYS A 266 -15.72 7.85 -8.70
C LYS A 266 -14.63 8.74 -8.09
N VAL A 267 -13.34 8.49 -8.43
CA VAL A 267 -12.20 9.14 -7.78
C VAL A 267 -11.22 9.72 -8.80
N HIS A 268 -10.62 8.87 -9.67
CA HIS A 268 -9.43 9.25 -10.42
C HIS A 268 -9.68 10.41 -11.39
N GLN A 269 -10.79 10.39 -12.11
CA GLN A 269 -11.06 11.36 -13.18
C GLN A 269 -11.05 12.82 -12.72
N TYR A 270 -11.22 13.06 -11.43
CA TYR A 270 -11.38 14.42 -10.91
C TYR A 270 -10.04 15.14 -10.67
N GLY A 271 -8.92 14.40 -10.52
CA GLY A 271 -7.65 15.05 -10.17
C GLY A 271 -7.82 16.00 -9.00
N GLY A 272 -7.33 17.23 -9.13
CA GLY A 272 -7.44 18.30 -8.14
C GLY A 272 -8.68 19.19 -8.25
N LEU A 273 -9.74 18.77 -8.96
CA LEU A 273 -10.96 19.60 -9.17
C LEU A 273 -11.80 19.83 -7.93
N MET A 274 -11.72 18.94 -6.93
CA MET A 274 -12.53 19.00 -5.72
C MET A 274 -11.64 18.89 -4.48
N GLU A 275 -12.14 19.37 -3.34
CA GLU A 275 -11.46 19.11 -2.07
C GLU A 275 -11.43 17.61 -1.76
N PRO A 276 -10.39 17.11 -1.06
CA PRO A 276 -10.26 15.69 -0.74
C PRO A 276 -11.49 15.09 -0.05
N ALA A 277 -12.10 15.83 0.88
CA ALA A 277 -13.30 15.41 1.59
C ALA A 277 -14.50 15.24 0.66
N ASP A 278 -14.63 16.11 -0.36
CA ASP A 278 -15.71 16.04 -1.34
C ASP A 278 -15.52 14.86 -2.30
N VAL A 279 -14.28 14.55 -2.70
CA VAL A 279 -13.98 13.34 -3.51
C VAL A 279 -14.43 12.09 -2.77
N VAL A 280 -14.02 11.94 -1.50
CA VAL A 280 -14.40 10.79 -0.67
C VAL A 280 -15.92 10.74 -0.47
N LYS A 281 -16.53 11.87 -0.12
CA LYS A 281 -17.99 11.97 0.10
C LYS A 281 -18.79 11.60 -1.14
N ASN A 282 -18.38 12.06 -2.31
CA ASN A 282 -19.04 11.75 -3.59
C ASN A 282 -18.88 10.28 -3.98
N ALA A 283 -17.71 9.69 -3.68
CA ALA A 283 -17.44 8.28 -3.98
C ALA A 283 -18.20 7.33 -3.04
N CYS A 284 -18.22 7.60 -1.73
CA CYS A 284 -18.66 6.62 -0.74
C CYS A 284 -19.41 7.19 0.48
N GLY A 285 -19.79 8.48 0.47
CA GLY A 285 -20.53 9.13 1.56
C GLY A 285 -19.62 9.81 2.58
N ASP A 286 -20.23 10.32 3.66
CA ASP A 286 -19.48 11.00 4.72
C ASP A 286 -18.45 10.05 5.36
N PHE A 287 -17.26 10.59 5.66
CA PHE A 287 -16.15 9.78 6.17
C PHE A 287 -16.48 9.10 7.50
N SER A 288 -16.15 7.82 7.58
CA SER A 288 -16.24 7.01 8.79
C SER A 288 -15.06 6.02 8.87
N ALA A 289 -14.35 6.04 9.98
CA ALA A 289 -13.32 5.04 10.25
C ALA A 289 -13.90 3.64 10.57
N GLU A 290 -15.20 3.56 10.85
CA GLU A 290 -15.89 2.31 11.23
C GLU A 290 -15.79 1.25 10.13
N ASP A 291 -15.84 1.64 8.86
CA ASP A 291 -15.73 0.72 7.73
C ASP A 291 -14.37 0.01 7.71
N TYR A 292 -13.30 0.74 8.05
CA TYR A 292 -11.96 0.15 8.17
C TYR A 292 -11.83 -0.78 9.39
N ILE A 293 -12.38 -0.38 10.53
CA ILE A 293 -12.38 -1.20 11.75
C ILE A 293 -13.14 -2.51 11.48
N GLN A 294 -14.31 -2.45 10.85
CA GLN A 294 -15.10 -3.63 10.49
C GLN A 294 -14.38 -4.53 9.47
N TYR A 295 -13.72 -3.94 8.47
CA TYR A 295 -12.89 -4.67 7.52
C TYR A 295 -11.79 -5.45 8.23
N LEU A 296 -10.98 -4.79 9.07
CA LEU A 296 -9.91 -5.42 9.82
C LEU A 296 -10.44 -6.51 10.77
N THR A 297 -11.52 -6.20 11.49
CA THR A 297 -12.15 -7.17 12.41
C THR A 297 -12.57 -8.42 11.67
N ARG A 298 -13.30 -8.29 10.57
CA ARG A 298 -13.77 -9.43 9.75
C ARG A 298 -12.60 -10.24 9.20
N LYS A 299 -11.59 -9.57 8.64
CA LYS A 299 -10.42 -10.21 8.04
C LYS A 299 -9.63 -11.02 9.06
N TYR A 300 -9.25 -10.39 10.17
CA TYR A 300 -8.36 -11.02 11.14
C TYR A 300 -9.08 -12.01 12.08
N THR A 301 -10.36 -11.80 12.38
CA THR A 301 -11.19 -12.81 13.03
C THR A 301 -11.26 -14.07 12.16
N GLY A 302 -11.51 -13.94 10.86
CA GLY A 302 -11.51 -15.07 9.94
C GLY A 302 -10.15 -15.75 9.78
N LEU A 303 -9.06 -14.96 9.75
CA LEU A 303 -7.69 -15.46 9.60
C LEU A 303 -7.21 -16.27 10.81
N TYR A 304 -7.53 -15.80 12.01
CA TYR A 304 -7.07 -16.40 13.27
C TYR A 304 -8.09 -17.31 13.95
N GLY A 305 -9.36 -17.34 13.49
CA GLY A 305 -10.43 -18.16 14.06
C GLY A 305 -10.90 -17.65 15.42
N LEU A 306 -10.96 -16.34 15.61
CA LEU A 306 -11.36 -15.65 16.84
C LEU A 306 -12.88 -15.49 16.94
#